data_fc5ef74d89f1ee2185edeaf4163941be
#
_entry.id   fc5ef74d89f1ee2185edeaf4163941be
#
_cell.length_a   1.000
_cell.length_b   1.000
_cell.length_c   1.000
_cell.angle_alpha   90.00
_cell.angle_beta   90.00
_cell.angle_gamma   90.00
#
_symmetry.space_group_name_H-M   'P 1'
#
loop_
_entity.id
_entity.type
_entity.pdbx_description
1 polymer ?
#
loop_
_entity_poly.entity_id
_entity_poly.type
_entity_poly.pdbx_seq_one_letter_code
_entity_poly.pdbx_strand_id
1 'polypeptide(L)'
;MAEQEDTIEILKAGAGALGFTLDLDALARFELYVRLLREWSGRMNLLGPAALRELWRRHLLDAITVLPALPPGTIEDREPYALLDVGSGGGIPGIPLAILFPHWNVTLLEATGKKARFLEIAAVELGLPGLNVVNGRAEEVAHDPEYREAYDACVARAVTHASALVELTLPFVAIRDAVYLYKGLHGLSEEIAAAEPARVILGAAPPTVLPITAIPDAARCLVRYVKISKTPRALPRRSGLPEQRPLTAADWARMRAEEEMARARRQ
;
A
#
# COMPACT_ATOMS: atom_id res chain seq x y z
N MET A 1 23.96 7.63 -24.45
CA MET A 1 24.00 6.67 -23.34
C MET A 1 23.16 5.48 -23.76
N ALA A 2 23.70 4.26 -23.74
CA ALA A 2 22.94 3.06 -24.07
C ALA A 2 21.77 2.96 -23.04
N GLU A 3 20.55 2.78 -23.51
CA GLU A 3 19.40 2.47 -22.69
C GLU A 3 19.72 1.17 -21.92
N GLN A 4 19.87 1.28 -20.62
CA GLN A 4 20.16 0.11 -19.79
C GLN A 4 18.92 -0.79 -19.82
N GLU A 5 19.09 -2.01 -20.31
CA GLU A 5 18.02 -2.98 -20.46
C GLU A 5 17.35 -3.22 -19.10
N ASP A 6 15.99 -3.18 -19.05
CA ASP A 6 15.22 -3.37 -17.80
C ASP A 6 15.20 -4.85 -17.40
N THR A 7 16.15 -5.24 -16.58
CA THR A 7 16.43 -6.63 -16.20
C THR A 7 16.46 -6.81 -14.68
N ILE A 8 16.49 -8.06 -14.24
CA ILE A 8 16.63 -8.45 -12.81
C ILE A 8 17.89 -7.87 -12.15
N GLU A 9 18.94 -7.58 -12.93
CA GLU A 9 20.17 -7.00 -12.40
C GLU A 9 19.93 -5.59 -11.81
N ILE A 10 18.95 -4.84 -12.32
CA ILE A 10 18.53 -3.56 -11.74
C ILE A 10 17.96 -3.77 -10.34
N LEU A 11 17.11 -4.78 -10.16
CA LEU A 11 16.54 -5.10 -8.84
C LEU A 11 17.62 -5.56 -7.86
N LYS A 12 18.57 -6.41 -8.32
CA LYS A 12 19.70 -6.87 -7.51
C LYS A 12 20.58 -5.71 -7.03
N ALA A 13 20.96 -4.83 -7.97
CA ALA A 13 21.78 -3.66 -7.64
C ALA A 13 21.06 -2.71 -6.71
N GLY A 14 19.77 -2.44 -6.95
CA GLY A 14 18.96 -1.58 -6.11
C GLY A 14 18.72 -2.16 -4.72
N ALA A 15 18.45 -3.45 -4.60
CA ALA A 15 18.34 -4.14 -3.31
C ALA A 15 19.66 -4.06 -2.53
N GLY A 16 20.80 -4.28 -3.20
CA GLY A 16 22.13 -4.11 -2.60
C GLY A 16 22.38 -2.69 -2.09
N ALA A 17 21.96 -1.67 -2.82
CA ALA A 17 22.03 -0.27 -2.38
C ALA A 17 21.14 0.04 -1.16
N LEU A 18 20.06 -0.72 -0.96
CA LEU A 18 19.17 -0.66 0.20
C LEU A 18 19.67 -1.55 1.37
N GLY A 19 20.82 -2.24 1.23
CA GLY A 19 21.38 -3.12 2.24
C GLY A 19 20.86 -4.56 2.21
N PHE A 20 20.16 -4.99 1.14
CA PHE A 20 19.59 -6.33 1.02
C PHE A 20 20.28 -7.16 -0.04
N THR A 21 20.46 -8.46 0.24
CA THR A 21 20.90 -9.44 -0.77
C THR A 21 19.73 -10.34 -1.12
N LEU A 22 19.47 -10.46 -2.43
CA LEU A 22 18.45 -11.38 -2.94
C LEU A 22 19.07 -12.78 -3.07
N ASP A 23 18.49 -13.77 -2.42
CA ASP A 23 18.89 -15.16 -2.59
C ASP A 23 18.33 -15.74 -3.92
N LEU A 24 18.76 -16.96 -4.25
CA LEU A 24 18.36 -17.61 -5.50
C LEU A 24 16.85 -17.87 -5.57
N ASP A 25 16.23 -18.13 -4.42
CA ASP A 25 14.80 -18.42 -4.31
C ASP A 25 13.97 -17.16 -4.58
N ALA A 26 14.35 -16.04 -3.97
CA ALA A 26 13.74 -14.74 -4.24
C ALA A 26 13.89 -14.33 -5.71
N LEU A 27 15.09 -14.51 -6.29
CA LEU A 27 15.32 -14.21 -7.70
C LEU A 27 14.43 -15.03 -8.62
N ALA A 28 14.32 -16.36 -8.38
CA ALA A 28 13.46 -17.23 -9.16
C ALA A 28 11.98 -16.83 -9.06
N ARG A 29 11.52 -16.46 -7.85
CA ARG A 29 10.15 -15.98 -7.64
C ARG A 29 9.89 -14.63 -8.32
N PHE A 30 10.84 -13.70 -8.30
CA PHE A 30 10.70 -12.44 -9.03
C PHE A 30 10.59 -12.65 -10.55
N GLU A 31 11.40 -13.55 -11.13
CA GLU A 31 11.31 -13.90 -12.55
C GLU A 31 9.97 -14.54 -12.90
N LEU A 32 9.49 -15.46 -12.06
CA LEU A 32 8.17 -16.06 -12.23
C LEU A 32 7.07 -15.00 -12.14
N TYR A 33 7.14 -14.11 -11.16
CA TYR A 33 6.17 -13.04 -11.00
C TYR A 33 6.13 -12.09 -12.21
N VAL A 34 7.29 -11.72 -12.78
CA VAL A 34 7.35 -10.92 -14.00
C VAL A 34 6.72 -11.65 -15.19
N ARG A 35 6.94 -12.97 -15.33
CA ARG A 35 6.26 -13.75 -16.37
C ARG A 35 4.75 -13.73 -16.21
N LEU A 36 4.25 -13.94 -14.97
CA LEU A 36 2.82 -13.88 -14.67
C LEU A 36 2.23 -12.50 -14.97
N LEU A 37 2.89 -11.43 -14.55
CA LEU A 37 2.45 -10.06 -14.84
C LEU A 37 2.34 -9.80 -16.35
N ARG A 38 3.33 -10.20 -17.14
CA ARG A 38 3.33 -10.04 -18.60
C ARG A 38 2.21 -10.84 -19.25
N GLU A 39 2.05 -12.10 -18.89
CA GLU A 39 1.01 -12.97 -19.41
C GLU A 39 -0.40 -12.44 -19.12
N TRP A 40 -0.67 -12.09 -17.86
CA TRP A 40 -1.98 -11.64 -17.43
C TRP A 40 -2.31 -10.22 -17.87
N SER A 41 -1.32 -9.34 -18.03
CA SER A 41 -1.53 -8.01 -18.62
C SER A 41 -2.00 -8.07 -20.08
N GLY A 42 -1.64 -9.11 -20.82
CA GLY A 42 -2.18 -9.39 -22.14
C GLY A 42 -3.66 -9.86 -22.15
N ARG A 43 -4.14 -10.39 -21.03
CA ARG A 43 -5.52 -10.90 -20.88
C ARG A 43 -6.46 -9.90 -20.21
N MET A 44 -5.92 -9.05 -19.35
CA MET A 44 -6.63 -8.01 -18.64
C MET A 44 -5.70 -6.81 -18.39
N ASN A 45 -6.25 -5.62 -18.17
CA ASN A 45 -5.46 -4.40 -17.92
C ASN A 45 -4.89 -4.39 -16.49
N LEU A 46 -3.90 -5.27 -16.17
CA LEU A 46 -3.15 -5.22 -14.92
C LEU A 46 -2.15 -4.07 -14.94
N LEU A 47 -1.29 -4.08 -15.95
CA LEU A 47 -0.26 -3.07 -16.22
C LEU A 47 -0.32 -2.66 -17.67
N GLY A 48 -0.18 -1.37 -17.93
CA GLY A 48 -0.11 -0.86 -19.29
C GLY A 48 1.24 -1.19 -19.98
N PRO A 49 1.32 -1.10 -21.33
CA PRO A 49 2.54 -1.44 -22.09
C PRO A 49 3.79 -0.66 -21.64
N ALA A 50 3.64 0.59 -21.24
CA ALA A 50 4.76 1.39 -20.71
C ALA A 50 5.29 0.83 -19.39
N ALA A 51 4.39 0.44 -18.47
CA ALA A 51 4.75 -0.16 -17.20
C ALA A 51 5.45 -1.52 -17.37
N LEU A 52 5.01 -2.33 -18.36
CA LEU A 52 5.63 -3.62 -18.67
C LEU A 52 7.06 -3.52 -19.19
N ARG A 53 7.44 -2.39 -19.80
CA ARG A 53 8.81 -2.14 -20.27
C ARG A 53 9.79 -1.75 -19.16
N GLU A 54 9.27 -1.25 -18.05
CA GLU A 54 10.07 -0.74 -16.91
C GLU A 54 9.74 -1.47 -15.60
N LEU A 55 9.38 -2.77 -15.69
CA LEU A 55 8.93 -3.56 -14.54
C LEU A 55 9.97 -3.62 -13.43
N TRP A 56 11.22 -3.93 -13.77
CA TRP A 56 12.27 -4.13 -12.78
C TRP A 56 12.64 -2.84 -12.06
N ARG A 57 12.79 -1.76 -12.82
CA ARG A 57 13.20 -0.46 -12.26
C ARG A 57 12.05 0.28 -11.59
N ARG A 58 10.95 0.52 -12.32
CA ARG A 58 9.90 1.44 -11.89
C ARG A 58 8.80 0.78 -11.08
N HIS A 59 8.78 -0.55 -11.05
CA HIS A 59 7.75 -1.25 -10.29
C HIS A 59 8.33 -2.14 -9.20
N LEU A 60 9.22 -3.07 -9.52
CA LEU A 60 9.74 -4.01 -8.52
C LEU A 60 10.77 -3.37 -7.59
N LEU A 61 11.72 -2.59 -8.12
CA LEU A 61 12.66 -1.84 -7.29
C LEU A 61 11.93 -0.76 -6.47
N ASP A 62 11.00 -0.02 -7.08
CA ASP A 62 10.19 0.98 -6.36
C ASP A 62 9.41 0.33 -5.20
N ALA A 63 8.85 -0.86 -5.39
CA ALA A 63 8.09 -1.58 -4.37
C ALA A 63 8.88 -1.82 -3.08
N ILE A 64 10.16 -2.16 -3.18
CA ILE A 64 11.02 -2.49 -2.02
C ILE A 64 11.64 -1.26 -1.34
N THR A 65 11.45 -0.06 -1.89
CA THR A 65 12.02 1.18 -1.31
C THR A 65 11.39 1.58 0.02
N VAL A 66 10.28 0.94 0.44
CA VAL A 66 9.69 1.13 1.77
C VAL A 66 10.53 0.51 2.89
N LEU A 67 11.36 -0.48 2.59
CA LEU A 67 12.08 -1.27 3.61
C LEU A 67 12.92 -0.43 4.57
N PRO A 68 13.74 0.53 4.12
CA PRO A 68 14.49 1.38 5.04
C PRO A 68 13.63 2.33 5.89
N ALA A 69 12.35 2.49 5.53
CA ALA A 69 11.41 3.34 6.25
C ALA A 69 10.61 2.61 7.34
N LEU A 70 10.67 1.28 7.35
CA LEU A 70 10.03 0.45 8.37
C LEU A 70 10.72 0.63 9.74
N PRO A 71 10.05 0.31 10.86
CA PRO A 71 10.65 0.37 12.18
C PRO A 71 11.94 -0.48 12.24
N PRO A 72 12.97 -0.06 13.02
CA PRO A 72 14.15 -0.88 13.26
C PRO A 72 13.76 -2.26 13.81
N GLY A 73 14.45 -3.30 13.36
CA GLY A 73 14.19 -4.69 13.77
C GLY A 73 13.16 -5.42 12.90
N THR A 74 12.25 -4.72 12.21
CA THR A 74 11.18 -5.35 11.40
C THR A 74 11.74 -6.35 10.36
N ILE A 75 12.91 -6.08 9.83
CA ILE A 75 13.53 -6.86 8.75
C ILE A 75 14.36 -8.00 9.29
N GLU A 76 15.07 -7.76 10.41
CA GLU A 76 15.95 -8.70 11.08
C GLU A 76 15.17 -9.72 11.92
N ASP A 77 14.03 -9.31 12.47
CA ASP A 77 13.16 -10.17 13.26
C ASP A 77 12.46 -11.20 12.36
N ARG A 78 12.45 -12.44 12.82
CA ARG A 78 11.74 -13.52 12.14
C ARG A 78 10.28 -13.67 12.61
N GLU A 79 9.82 -12.75 13.44
CA GLU A 79 8.42 -12.70 13.87
C GLU A 79 7.51 -12.34 12.70
N PRO A 80 6.29 -12.86 12.67
CA PRO A 80 5.31 -12.50 11.65
C PRO A 80 5.02 -11.00 11.71
N TYR A 81 5.20 -10.31 10.59
CA TYR A 81 4.86 -8.89 10.42
C TYR A 81 3.61 -8.78 9.54
N ALA A 82 2.57 -8.15 10.05
CA ALA A 82 1.30 -8.01 9.36
C ALA A 82 1.31 -6.77 8.46
N LEU A 83 1.37 -6.98 7.14
CA LEU A 83 1.37 -5.92 6.13
C LEU A 83 0.10 -5.96 5.29
N LEU A 84 -0.55 -4.81 5.10
CA LEU A 84 -1.67 -4.66 4.17
C LEU A 84 -1.25 -3.82 2.96
N ASP A 85 -1.54 -4.30 1.76
CA ASP A 85 -1.42 -3.54 0.50
C ASP A 85 -2.82 -3.16 0.01
N VAL A 86 -3.16 -1.86 0.07
CA VAL A 86 -4.48 -1.34 -0.31
C VAL A 86 -4.51 -0.92 -1.77
N GLY A 87 -5.43 -1.55 -2.52
CA GLY A 87 -5.53 -1.34 -3.96
C GLY A 87 -4.39 -2.01 -4.71
N SER A 88 -4.09 -3.27 -4.36
CA SER A 88 -2.91 -4.00 -4.79
C SER A 88 -2.74 -4.13 -6.32
N GLY A 89 -3.82 -4.07 -7.08
CA GLY A 89 -3.78 -4.12 -8.55
C GLY A 89 -3.10 -5.36 -9.10
N GLY A 90 -1.90 -5.20 -9.64
CA GLY A 90 -1.04 -6.31 -10.05
C GLY A 90 -0.25 -6.96 -8.90
N GLY A 91 -0.49 -6.57 -7.64
CA GLY A 91 0.21 -7.07 -6.45
C GLY A 91 1.47 -6.25 -6.08
N ILE A 92 1.54 -4.99 -6.48
CA ILE A 92 2.71 -4.13 -6.26
C ILE A 92 2.34 -2.96 -5.35
N PRO A 93 2.90 -2.86 -4.12
CA PRO A 93 4.16 -3.47 -3.67
C PRO A 93 4.05 -4.81 -2.90
N GLY A 94 2.87 -5.31 -2.58
CA GLY A 94 2.68 -6.41 -1.65
C GLY A 94 3.40 -7.71 -2.04
N ILE A 95 3.29 -8.18 -3.29
CA ILE A 95 3.96 -9.43 -3.75
C ILE A 95 5.49 -9.30 -3.68
N PRO A 96 6.15 -8.24 -4.19
CA PRO A 96 7.58 -8.02 -3.98
C PRO A 96 8.02 -8.12 -2.52
N LEU A 97 7.26 -7.56 -1.59
CA LEU A 97 7.56 -7.63 -0.15
C LEU A 97 7.37 -9.06 0.40
N ALA A 98 6.32 -9.77 -0.02
CA ALA A 98 6.10 -11.16 0.36
C ALA A 98 7.17 -12.11 -0.21
N ILE A 99 7.72 -11.83 -1.40
CA ILE A 99 8.85 -12.60 -1.96
C ILE A 99 10.10 -12.44 -1.10
N LEU A 100 10.40 -11.22 -0.64
CA LEU A 100 11.57 -10.95 0.19
C LEU A 100 11.42 -11.47 1.62
N PHE A 101 10.21 -11.42 2.16
CA PHE A 101 9.90 -11.79 3.54
C PHE A 101 8.77 -12.82 3.58
N PRO A 102 9.04 -14.08 3.19
CA PRO A 102 8.00 -15.12 3.10
C PRO A 102 7.40 -15.52 4.46
N HIS A 103 8.00 -15.07 5.57
CA HIS A 103 7.49 -15.22 6.93
C HIS A 103 6.52 -14.10 7.35
N TRP A 104 6.39 -13.03 6.58
CA TRP A 104 5.40 -11.97 6.84
C TRP A 104 4.00 -12.42 6.45
N ASN A 105 3.01 -11.90 7.15
CA ASN A 105 1.60 -12.02 6.81
C ASN A 105 1.19 -10.84 5.93
N VAL A 106 1.26 -11.02 4.62
CA VAL A 106 0.93 -9.96 3.66
C VAL A 106 -0.50 -10.15 3.17
N THR A 107 -1.34 -9.15 3.34
CA THR A 107 -2.70 -9.12 2.80
C THR A 107 -2.78 -8.18 1.60
N LEU A 108 -3.27 -8.67 0.48
CA LEU A 108 -3.53 -7.89 -0.74
C LEU A 108 -5.02 -7.56 -0.81
N LEU A 109 -5.38 -6.29 -0.63
CA LEU A 109 -6.77 -5.83 -0.72
C LEU A 109 -7.02 -5.21 -2.09
N GLU A 110 -7.91 -5.84 -2.87
CA GLU A 110 -8.24 -5.41 -4.23
C GLU A 110 -9.75 -5.45 -4.49
N ALA A 111 -10.31 -4.34 -4.93
CA ALA A 111 -11.75 -4.21 -5.16
C ALA A 111 -12.23 -4.90 -6.45
N THR A 112 -11.35 -5.01 -7.45
CA THR A 112 -11.69 -5.57 -8.76
C THR A 112 -11.55 -7.09 -8.77
N GLY A 113 -12.65 -7.84 -8.80
CA GLY A 113 -12.63 -9.30 -8.70
C GLY A 113 -11.72 -10.01 -9.71
N LYS A 114 -11.59 -9.50 -10.95
CA LYS A 114 -10.66 -10.06 -11.94
C LYS A 114 -9.19 -9.91 -11.50
N LYS A 115 -8.83 -8.77 -10.88
CA LYS A 115 -7.47 -8.54 -10.36
C LYS A 115 -7.23 -9.37 -9.11
N ALA A 116 -8.20 -9.44 -8.19
CA ALA A 116 -8.12 -10.32 -7.02
C ALA A 116 -7.89 -11.78 -7.43
N ARG A 117 -8.59 -12.26 -8.47
CA ARG A 117 -8.35 -13.61 -9.01
C ARG A 117 -6.94 -13.81 -9.54
N PHE A 118 -6.35 -12.81 -10.20
CA PHE A 118 -4.95 -12.87 -10.60
C PHE A 118 -4.03 -12.98 -9.38
N LEU A 119 -4.28 -12.19 -8.34
CA LEU A 119 -3.47 -12.19 -7.11
C LEU A 119 -3.52 -13.55 -6.40
N GLU A 120 -4.69 -14.21 -6.34
CA GLU A 120 -4.84 -15.57 -5.81
C GLU A 120 -3.99 -16.59 -6.58
N ILE A 121 -4.02 -16.51 -7.92
CA ILE A 121 -3.22 -17.40 -8.78
C ILE A 121 -1.73 -17.11 -8.57
N ALA A 122 -1.33 -15.84 -8.52
CA ALA A 122 0.07 -15.46 -8.29
C ALA A 122 0.57 -15.94 -6.92
N ALA A 123 -0.24 -15.85 -5.86
CA ALA A 123 0.11 -16.37 -4.53
C ALA A 123 0.41 -17.86 -4.54
N VAL A 124 -0.42 -18.64 -5.22
CA VAL A 124 -0.24 -20.11 -5.37
C VAL A 124 1.00 -20.44 -6.19
N GLU A 125 1.14 -19.84 -7.38
CA GLU A 125 2.25 -20.12 -8.30
C GLU A 125 3.63 -19.72 -7.69
N LEU A 126 3.66 -18.63 -6.92
CA LEU A 126 4.87 -18.18 -6.23
C LEU A 126 5.19 -18.97 -4.95
N GLY A 127 4.28 -19.81 -4.47
CA GLY A 127 4.48 -20.59 -3.24
C GLY A 127 4.67 -19.69 -2.01
N LEU A 128 3.82 -18.67 -1.85
CA LEU A 128 3.87 -17.69 -0.75
C LEU A 128 2.75 -17.96 0.27
N PRO A 129 2.96 -18.81 1.27
CA PRO A 129 1.90 -19.24 2.20
C PRO A 129 1.40 -18.10 3.11
N GLY A 130 2.23 -17.09 3.37
CA GLY A 130 1.87 -15.89 4.15
C GLY A 130 1.14 -14.81 3.35
N LEU A 131 0.87 -15.05 2.04
CA LEU A 131 0.20 -14.08 1.17
C LEU A 131 -1.29 -14.37 1.09
N ASN A 132 -2.11 -13.44 1.59
CA ASN A 132 -3.56 -13.52 1.59
C ASN A 132 -4.16 -12.51 0.61
N VAL A 133 -5.28 -12.85 -0.02
CA VAL A 133 -6.00 -11.97 -0.94
C VAL A 133 -7.39 -11.70 -0.41
N VAL A 134 -7.76 -10.43 -0.30
CA VAL A 134 -9.10 -9.99 0.09
C VAL A 134 -9.72 -9.24 -1.09
N ASN A 135 -10.79 -9.79 -1.65
CA ASN A 135 -11.55 -9.11 -2.69
C ASN A 135 -12.65 -8.25 -2.06
N GLY A 136 -12.42 -6.95 -1.97
CA GLY A 136 -13.37 -6.02 -1.35
C GLY A 136 -12.95 -4.56 -1.51
N ARG A 137 -13.88 -3.67 -1.23
CA ARG A 137 -13.60 -2.22 -1.14
C ARG A 137 -12.97 -1.91 0.21
N ALA A 138 -11.93 -1.08 0.23
CA ALA A 138 -11.25 -0.68 1.46
C ALA A 138 -12.22 -0.05 2.47
N GLU A 139 -13.18 0.74 1.98
CA GLU A 139 -14.20 1.38 2.78
C GLU A 139 -15.11 0.38 3.54
N GLU A 140 -15.33 -0.79 2.97
CA GLU A 140 -16.17 -1.85 3.55
C GLU A 140 -15.36 -2.75 4.47
N VAL A 141 -14.21 -3.24 3.98
CA VAL A 141 -13.32 -4.15 4.72
C VAL A 141 -12.78 -3.50 6.00
N ALA A 142 -12.53 -2.18 6.01
CA ALA A 142 -12.06 -1.46 7.20
C ALA A 142 -13.08 -1.38 8.35
N HIS A 143 -14.33 -1.77 8.13
CA HIS A 143 -15.34 -1.90 9.20
C HIS A 143 -15.38 -3.27 9.83
N ASP A 144 -14.78 -4.28 9.18
CA ASP A 144 -14.67 -5.63 9.73
C ASP A 144 -13.62 -5.65 10.85
N PRO A 145 -13.98 -6.13 12.07
CA PRO A 145 -13.03 -6.23 13.19
C PRO A 145 -11.80 -7.09 12.92
N GLU A 146 -11.85 -8.02 11.98
CA GLU A 146 -10.70 -8.86 11.58
C GLU A 146 -9.58 -8.03 10.94
N TYR A 147 -9.94 -6.99 10.18
CA TYR A 147 -8.96 -6.18 9.43
C TYR A 147 -8.72 -4.81 10.06
N ARG A 148 -9.67 -4.33 10.87
CA ARG A 148 -9.58 -2.99 11.45
C ARG A 148 -8.55 -2.90 12.54
N GLU A 149 -7.59 -1.95 12.41
CA GLU A 149 -6.50 -1.72 13.38
C GLU A 149 -5.69 -3.00 13.69
N ALA A 150 -5.54 -3.88 12.68
CA ALA A 150 -4.95 -5.21 12.81
C ALA A 150 -3.57 -5.35 12.16
N TYR A 151 -3.07 -4.31 11.48
CA TYR A 151 -1.82 -4.38 10.71
C TYR A 151 -0.73 -3.51 11.32
N ASP A 152 0.51 -4.02 11.28
CA ASP A 152 1.74 -3.31 11.67
C ASP A 152 2.12 -2.25 10.62
N ALA A 153 1.79 -2.49 9.35
CA ALA A 153 1.94 -1.50 8.30
C ALA A 153 0.86 -1.61 7.24
N CYS A 154 0.53 -0.47 6.64
CA CYS A 154 -0.27 -0.42 5.43
C CYS A 154 0.51 0.32 4.34
N VAL A 155 0.55 -0.24 3.15
CA VAL A 155 1.14 0.37 1.97
C VAL A 155 0.06 0.65 0.93
N ALA A 156 0.22 1.73 0.15
CA ALA A 156 -0.63 1.99 -1.01
C ALA A 156 0.17 2.70 -2.10
N ARG A 157 -0.04 2.27 -3.35
CA ARG A 157 0.67 2.79 -4.51
C ARG A 157 -0.27 3.02 -5.67
N ALA A 158 -0.22 4.22 -6.28
CA ALA A 158 -0.95 4.56 -7.51
C ALA A 158 -2.47 4.32 -7.49
N VAL A 159 -3.09 4.45 -6.30
CA VAL A 159 -4.54 4.25 -6.13
C VAL A 159 -5.30 5.55 -6.41
N THR A 160 -5.04 6.60 -5.60
CA THR A 160 -5.74 7.89 -5.68
C THR A 160 -4.94 9.00 -4.99
N HIS A 161 -5.55 10.19 -4.80
CA HIS A 161 -4.94 11.31 -4.06
C HIS A 161 -4.73 11.00 -2.58
N ALA A 162 -3.74 11.65 -1.94
CA ALA A 162 -3.38 11.42 -0.54
C ALA A 162 -4.56 11.63 0.41
N SER A 163 -5.42 12.61 0.16
CA SER A 163 -6.60 12.91 0.98
C SER A 163 -7.61 11.74 1.07
N ALA A 164 -7.80 11.01 -0.02
CA ALA A 164 -8.61 9.79 -0.02
C ALA A 164 -7.84 8.60 0.57
N LEU A 165 -6.55 8.44 0.20
CA LEU A 165 -5.73 7.34 0.68
C LEU A 165 -5.61 7.30 2.21
N VAL A 166 -5.47 8.45 2.85
CA VAL A 166 -5.43 8.55 4.32
C VAL A 166 -6.70 7.96 4.94
N GLU A 167 -7.88 8.23 4.35
CA GLU A 167 -9.14 7.65 4.82
C GLU A 167 -9.25 6.14 4.52
N LEU A 168 -8.68 5.68 3.40
CA LEU A 168 -8.74 4.28 2.97
C LEU A 168 -7.70 3.38 3.64
N THR A 169 -6.67 3.93 4.29
CA THR A 169 -5.53 3.14 4.81
C THR A 169 -5.38 3.23 6.34
N LEU A 170 -5.55 4.41 6.96
CA LEU A 170 -5.40 4.57 8.41
C LEU A 170 -6.31 3.68 9.26
N PRO A 171 -7.55 3.34 8.86
CA PRO A 171 -8.39 2.46 9.64
C PRO A 171 -7.83 1.05 9.86
N PHE A 172 -6.89 0.60 9.03
CA PHE A 172 -6.32 -0.75 9.09
C PHE A 172 -5.12 -0.89 10.03
N VAL A 173 -4.33 0.17 10.23
CA VAL A 173 -3.10 0.07 11.04
C VAL A 173 -3.40 0.25 12.52
N ALA A 174 -2.65 -0.47 13.37
CA ALA A 174 -2.74 -0.36 14.81
C ALA A 174 -2.13 0.97 15.32
N ILE A 175 -2.42 1.34 16.56
CA ILE A 175 -1.85 2.56 17.17
C ILE A 175 -0.35 2.37 17.36
N ARG A 176 0.46 3.35 16.97
CA ARG A 176 1.92 3.44 16.87
C ARG A 176 2.49 2.91 15.57
N ASP A 177 1.69 2.22 14.76
CA ASP A 177 2.06 1.73 13.44
C ASP A 177 1.79 2.76 12.35
N ALA A 178 2.18 2.46 11.10
CA ALA A 178 2.22 3.48 10.08
C ALA A 178 1.66 3.03 8.73
N VAL A 179 1.14 4.02 8.02
CA VAL A 179 0.80 3.94 6.59
C VAL A 179 1.95 4.54 5.78
N TYR A 180 2.30 3.91 4.67
CA TYR A 180 3.31 4.35 3.72
C TYR A 180 2.68 4.52 2.34
N LEU A 181 2.55 5.76 1.90
CA LEU A 181 1.99 6.09 0.58
C LEU A 181 3.12 6.37 -0.41
N TYR A 182 3.18 5.61 -1.49
CA TYR A 182 4.12 5.86 -2.60
C TYR A 182 3.62 7.01 -3.46
N LYS A 183 4.37 8.11 -3.48
CA LYS A 183 3.98 9.36 -4.15
C LYS A 183 5.07 9.92 -5.06
N GLY A 184 4.65 10.70 -6.05
CA GLY A 184 5.54 11.60 -6.78
C GLY A 184 5.79 12.87 -5.98
N LEU A 185 6.89 13.57 -6.26
CA LEU A 185 7.18 14.86 -5.60
C LEU A 185 6.36 16.02 -6.20
N HIS A 186 5.89 15.88 -7.45
CA HIS A 186 5.09 16.93 -8.10
C HIS A 186 3.72 17.07 -7.43
N GLY A 187 3.36 18.27 -7.00
CA GLY A 187 2.07 18.56 -6.35
C GLY A 187 1.91 17.94 -4.95
N LEU A 188 2.99 17.41 -4.36
CA LEU A 188 2.93 16.67 -3.10
C LEU A 188 2.50 17.55 -1.93
N SER A 189 2.98 18.81 -1.87
CA SER A 189 2.64 19.74 -0.78
C SER A 189 1.15 20.01 -0.72
N GLU A 190 0.53 20.19 -1.87
CA GLU A 190 -0.91 20.40 -2.03
C GLU A 190 -1.72 19.15 -1.65
N GLU A 191 -1.23 17.96 -2.06
CA GLU A 191 -1.86 16.70 -1.68
C GLU A 191 -1.82 16.46 -0.16
N ILE A 192 -0.68 16.75 0.49
CA ILE A 192 -0.53 16.63 1.94
C ILE A 192 -1.44 17.63 2.65
N ALA A 193 -1.47 18.88 2.20
CA ALA A 193 -2.34 19.91 2.78
C ALA A 193 -3.83 19.53 2.65
N ALA A 194 -4.24 18.98 1.52
CA ALA A 194 -5.61 18.50 1.31
C ALA A 194 -5.96 17.27 2.17
N ALA A 195 -4.97 16.47 2.59
CA ALA A 195 -5.16 15.32 3.46
C ALA A 195 -5.21 15.68 4.96
N GLU A 196 -4.83 16.89 5.34
CA GLU A 196 -4.70 17.32 6.74
C GLU A 196 -5.99 17.15 7.57
N PRO A 197 -7.19 17.54 7.10
CA PRO A 197 -8.42 17.31 7.87
C PRO A 197 -8.69 15.81 8.12
N ALA A 198 -8.53 14.98 7.09
CA ALA A 198 -8.71 13.52 7.20
C ALA A 198 -7.70 12.90 8.18
N ARG A 199 -6.42 13.31 8.08
CA ARG A 199 -5.35 12.87 8.98
C ARG A 199 -5.70 13.10 10.45
N VAL A 200 -6.10 14.32 10.79
CA VAL A 200 -6.45 14.69 12.18
C VAL A 200 -7.63 13.87 12.67
N ILE A 201 -8.68 13.76 11.87
CA ILE A 201 -9.92 13.05 12.22
C ILE A 201 -9.66 11.55 12.41
N LEU A 202 -8.82 10.96 11.55
CA LEU A 202 -8.49 9.52 11.57
C LEU A 202 -7.41 9.16 12.60
N GLY A 203 -6.86 10.16 13.29
CA GLY A 203 -5.95 9.95 14.41
C GLY A 203 -4.51 9.62 14.01
N ALA A 204 -3.95 10.33 13.03
CA ALA A 204 -2.53 10.20 12.68
C ALA A 204 -1.71 11.45 13.01
N ALA A 205 -0.43 11.25 13.32
CA ALA A 205 0.55 12.32 13.47
C ALA A 205 0.80 13.06 12.14
N PRO A 206 1.36 14.27 12.14
CA PRO A 206 1.81 14.94 10.92
C PRO A 206 2.70 14.01 10.07
N PRO A 207 2.56 14.04 8.73
CA PRO A 207 3.31 13.13 7.88
C PRO A 207 4.81 13.42 7.87
N THR A 208 5.58 12.37 7.64
CA THR A 208 7.01 12.47 7.29
C THR A 208 7.16 12.14 5.82
N VAL A 209 7.82 13.02 5.06
CA VAL A 209 8.17 12.76 3.65
C VAL A 209 9.57 12.16 3.62
N LEU A 210 9.70 10.96 3.07
CA LEU A 210 10.93 10.20 2.98
C LEU A 210 11.32 10.08 1.49
N PRO A 211 12.37 10.78 1.02
CA PRO A 211 12.81 10.68 -0.37
C PRO A 211 13.24 9.27 -0.74
N ILE A 212 12.87 8.81 -1.93
CA ILE A 212 13.38 7.55 -2.49
C ILE A 212 14.60 7.88 -3.33
N THR A 213 15.78 7.45 -2.85
CA THR A 213 17.08 7.71 -3.49
C THR A 213 17.63 6.51 -4.25
N ALA A 214 17.10 5.31 -4.00
CA ALA A 214 17.57 4.07 -4.63
C ALA A 214 17.26 3.98 -6.14
N ILE A 215 16.37 4.83 -6.65
CA ILE A 215 16.02 4.90 -8.08
C ILE A 215 16.52 6.22 -8.61
N PRO A 216 17.62 6.26 -9.39
CA PRO A 216 18.11 7.49 -10.01
C PRO A 216 17.03 8.17 -10.86
N ASP A 217 16.99 9.50 -10.81
CA ASP A 217 16.06 10.35 -11.58
C ASP A 217 14.56 10.12 -11.31
N ALA A 218 14.21 9.31 -10.32
CA ALA A 218 12.85 9.14 -9.90
C ALA A 218 12.47 10.25 -8.91
N ALA A 219 11.67 11.23 -9.33
CA ALA A 219 11.07 12.23 -8.44
C ALA A 219 9.97 11.60 -7.58
N ARG A 220 10.37 10.72 -6.64
CA ARG A 220 9.48 9.88 -5.80
C ARG A 220 9.83 9.96 -4.33
N CYS A 221 8.82 9.73 -3.50
CA CYS A 221 8.94 9.66 -2.06
C CYS A 221 7.92 8.68 -1.46
N LEU A 222 8.15 8.35 -0.20
CA LEU A 222 7.13 7.78 0.68
C LEU A 222 6.59 8.88 1.58
N VAL A 223 5.27 8.93 1.74
CA VAL A 223 4.62 9.75 2.76
C VAL A 223 4.17 8.82 3.88
N ARG A 224 4.83 8.94 5.04
CA ARG A 224 4.54 8.11 6.21
C ARG A 224 3.59 8.85 7.16
N TYR A 225 2.48 8.19 7.52
CA TYR A 225 1.56 8.63 8.56
C TYR A 225 1.57 7.64 9.73
N VAL A 226 2.02 8.05 10.90
CA VAL A 226 2.00 7.23 12.12
C VAL A 226 0.66 7.41 12.81
N LYS A 227 -0.01 6.31 13.13
CA LYS A 227 -1.28 6.33 13.86
C LYS A 227 -1.07 6.59 15.34
N ILE A 228 -1.77 7.56 15.90
CA ILE A 228 -1.62 7.98 17.31
C ILE A 228 -2.89 7.79 18.14
N SER A 229 -4.04 7.56 17.50
CA SER A 229 -5.30 7.27 18.19
C SER A 229 -6.22 6.40 17.33
N LYS A 230 -7.25 5.81 17.96
CA LYS A 230 -8.23 4.98 17.26
C LYS A 230 -8.99 5.77 16.20
N THR A 231 -9.22 5.14 15.07
CA THR A 231 -10.09 5.68 14.03
C THR A 231 -11.55 5.67 14.50
N PRO A 232 -12.31 6.77 14.33
CA PRO A 232 -13.73 6.80 14.64
C PRO A 232 -14.49 5.70 13.89
N ARG A 233 -15.47 5.08 14.57
CA ARG A 233 -16.23 3.93 14.03
C ARG A 233 -17.00 4.25 12.74
N ALA A 234 -17.43 5.50 12.56
CA ALA A 234 -18.14 5.95 11.36
C ALA A 234 -17.23 6.09 10.11
N LEU A 235 -15.92 5.89 10.27
CA LEU A 235 -14.93 5.99 9.20
C LEU A 235 -14.26 4.63 8.93
N PRO A 236 -13.90 4.36 7.66
CA PRO A 236 -14.06 5.22 6.48
C PRO A 236 -15.54 5.41 6.09
N ARG A 237 -15.80 6.44 5.30
CA ARG A 237 -17.13 6.68 4.74
C ARG A 237 -17.47 5.62 3.67
N ARG A 238 -18.75 5.58 3.24
CA ARG A 238 -19.23 4.63 2.24
C ARG A 238 -18.38 4.61 0.96
N SER A 239 -18.37 3.47 0.30
CA SER A 239 -17.58 3.19 -0.92
C SER A 239 -17.69 4.28 -1.98
N GLY A 240 -16.55 4.70 -2.51
CA GLY A 240 -16.36 5.74 -3.52
C GLY A 240 -16.43 7.17 -3.00
N LEU A 241 -16.92 7.42 -1.79
CA LEU A 241 -17.04 8.79 -1.27
C LEU A 241 -15.67 9.42 -0.94
N PRO A 242 -14.69 8.72 -0.36
CA PRO A 242 -13.36 9.28 -0.12
C PRO A 242 -12.69 9.83 -1.37
N GLU A 243 -12.80 9.13 -2.49
CA GLU A 243 -12.21 9.54 -3.78
C GLU A 243 -12.94 10.74 -4.40
N GLN A 244 -14.28 10.72 -4.36
CA GLN A 244 -15.10 11.77 -4.97
C GLN A 244 -15.07 13.07 -4.16
N ARG A 245 -14.96 12.96 -2.84
CA ARG A 245 -15.05 14.09 -1.93
C ARG A 245 -14.18 13.83 -0.69
N PRO A 246 -12.98 14.39 -0.64
CA PRO A 246 -12.10 14.29 0.52
C PRO A 246 -12.79 14.70 1.83
N LEU A 247 -12.46 14.01 2.93
CA LEU A 247 -13.05 14.26 4.24
C LEU A 247 -12.60 15.64 4.77
N THR A 248 -13.58 16.48 5.12
CA THR A 248 -13.36 17.80 5.70
C THR A 248 -13.77 17.86 7.17
N ALA A 249 -13.29 18.88 7.91
CA ALA A 249 -13.72 19.13 9.27
C ALA A 249 -15.25 19.40 9.36
N ALA A 250 -15.82 20.07 8.34
CA ALA A 250 -17.27 20.30 8.26
C ALA A 250 -18.07 19.02 8.05
N ASP A 251 -17.57 18.10 7.22
CA ASP A 251 -18.19 16.78 7.05
C ASP A 251 -18.20 16.00 8.34
N TRP A 252 -17.06 16.00 9.04
CA TRP A 252 -16.93 15.33 10.32
C TRP A 252 -17.87 15.91 11.39
N ALA A 253 -17.94 17.24 11.50
CA ALA A 253 -18.85 17.89 12.45
C ALA A 253 -20.31 17.54 12.18
N ARG A 254 -20.73 17.48 10.91
CA ARG A 254 -22.06 17.04 10.50
C ARG A 254 -22.33 15.57 10.88
N MET A 255 -21.42 14.65 10.55
CA MET A 255 -21.54 13.23 10.88
C MET A 255 -21.71 13.00 12.39
N ARG A 256 -20.93 13.72 13.21
CA ARG A 256 -21.05 13.66 14.67
C ARG A 256 -22.40 14.15 15.17
N ALA A 257 -22.89 15.28 14.65
CA ALA A 257 -24.20 15.81 15.03
C ALA A 257 -25.34 14.84 14.68
N GLU A 258 -25.27 14.20 13.51
CA GLU A 258 -26.23 13.18 13.10
C GLU A 258 -26.21 11.96 14.02
N GLU A 259 -25.01 11.49 14.42
CA GLU A 259 -24.86 10.38 15.36
C GLU A 259 -25.39 10.71 16.76
N GLU A 260 -25.13 11.91 17.27
CA GLU A 260 -25.64 12.38 18.55
C GLU A 260 -27.18 12.47 18.55
N MET A 261 -27.76 13.03 17.47
CA MET A 261 -29.22 13.06 17.32
C MET A 261 -29.85 11.67 17.23
N ALA A 262 -29.18 10.73 16.53
CA ALA A 262 -29.65 9.36 16.42
C ALA A 262 -29.61 8.61 17.76
N ARG A 263 -28.59 8.87 18.59
CA ARG A 263 -28.50 8.34 19.96
C ARG A 263 -29.60 8.90 20.88
N ALA A 264 -29.85 10.20 20.82
CA ALA A 264 -30.90 10.85 21.60
C ALA A 264 -32.32 10.33 21.30
N ARG A 265 -32.58 9.94 20.03
CA ARG A 265 -33.89 9.36 19.62
C ARG A 265 -34.11 7.91 20.06
N ARG A 266 -33.06 7.20 20.50
CA ARG A 266 -33.11 5.80 20.95
C ARG A 266 -33.23 5.66 22.47
N GLN A 267 -33.04 6.76 23.20
CA GLN A 267 -33.27 6.90 24.65
C GLN A 267 -34.68 7.42 24.92
#